data_fe7bc9ea2c64261633ca3389713e5c1b
#
_entry.id   fe7bc9ea2c64261633ca3389713e5c1b
#
_cell.length_a   1.000
_cell.length_b   1.000
_cell.length_c   1.000
_cell.angle_alpha   90.00
_cell.angle_beta   90.00
_cell.angle_gamma   90.00
#
_symmetry.space_group_name_H-M   'P 1'
#
loop_
_entity.id
_entity.type
_entity.pdbx_description
1 polymer ?
#
loop_
_entity_poly.entity_id
_entity_poly.type
_entity_poly.pdbx_seq_one_letter_code
_entity_poly.pdbx_strand_id
1 'polypeptide(L)'
;MSSRPDTYRVLVAGDEELGFSFCVKLLDRNLLDPRTIARESLEEPWPEDEWTKHITVSKEGAITTLELDIELHGPWVWELYNALEPRDYFRRFAGLVYCADPERENLPSEISNFIESMGIHVGRRLPSIMIVDRSRKWQKGQMDALRELAETLEILIYFIRLDTGENIQEAFKDLANEIQKTDSQ
;
A
#
# COMPACT_ATOMS: atom_id res chain seq x y z
N MET A 1 -12.90 -25.10 -16.95
CA MET A 1 -12.14 -23.98 -17.54
C MET A 1 -11.70 -23.13 -16.37
N SER A 2 -10.39 -23.06 -16.09
CA SER A 2 -9.87 -22.16 -15.04
C SER A 2 -9.99 -20.73 -15.59
N SER A 3 -10.88 -19.92 -14.99
CA SER A 3 -10.91 -18.48 -15.28
C SER A 3 -9.57 -17.88 -14.83
N ARG A 4 -9.00 -17.01 -15.66
CA ARG A 4 -7.82 -16.24 -15.27
C ARG A 4 -8.17 -15.44 -14.01
N PRO A 5 -7.29 -15.34 -13.01
CA PRO A 5 -7.58 -14.52 -11.83
C PRO A 5 -7.77 -13.05 -12.26
N ASP A 6 -8.64 -12.35 -11.56
CA ASP A 6 -8.80 -10.90 -11.74
C ASP A 6 -7.53 -10.19 -11.25
N THR A 7 -6.91 -9.39 -12.12
CA THR A 7 -5.67 -8.68 -11.81
C THR A 7 -5.97 -7.24 -11.43
N TYR A 8 -5.47 -6.81 -10.28
CA TYR A 8 -5.62 -5.43 -9.78
C TYR A 8 -4.25 -4.83 -9.44
N ARG A 9 -4.10 -3.53 -9.66
CA ARG A 9 -2.88 -2.80 -9.30
C ARG A 9 -3.04 -2.12 -7.95
N VAL A 10 -2.03 -2.26 -7.09
CA VAL A 10 -1.98 -1.67 -5.74
C VAL A 10 -0.77 -0.75 -5.65
N LEU A 11 -1.02 0.50 -5.28
CA LEU A 11 0.04 1.45 -5.01
C LEU A 11 0.48 1.33 -3.54
N VAL A 12 1.78 1.22 -3.31
CA VAL A 12 2.41 1.35 -1.99
C VAL A 12 3.18 2.66 -1.97
N ALA A 13 2.84 3.56 -1.06
CA ALA A 13 3.39 4.91 -0.99
C ALA A 13 3.67 5.35 0.47
N GLY A 14 4.29 6.51 0.65
CA GLY A 14 4.67 7.06 1.95
C GLY A 14 6.15 6.83 2.25
N ASP A 15 6.48 6.28 3.41
CA ASP A 15 7.85 5.91 3.74
C ASP A 15 8.35 4.77 2.84
N GLU A 16 9.36 5.06 2.04
CA GLU A 16 9.87 4.13 1.01
C GLU A 16 10.55 2.91 1.64
N GLU A 17 11.31 3.10 2.72
CA GLU A 17 11.99 2.00 3.42
C GLU A 17 10.98 1.05 4.08
N LEU A 18 9.96 1.61 4.72
CA LEU A 18 8.87 0.82 5.31
C LEU A 18 8.07 0.12 4.23
N GLY A 19 7.72 0.81 3.15
CA GLY A 19 6.98 0.25 2.02
C GLY A 19 7.71 -0.92 1.38
N PHE A 20 9.01 -0.76 1.13
CA PHE A 20 9.85 -1.82 0.60
C PHE A 20 9.90 -3.03 1.55
N SER A 21 10.20 -2.80 2.82
CA SER A 21 10.28 -3.86 3.83
C SER A 21 8.94 -4.59 4.03
N PHE A 22 7.83 -3.85 3.95
CA PHE A 22 6.48 -4.40 3.95
C PHE A 22 6.25 -5.34 2.77
N CYS A 23 6.58 -4.92 1.54
CA CYS A 23 6.43 -5.72 0.34
C CYS A 23 7.29 -7.00 0.39
N VAL A 24 8.54 -6.89 0.82
CA VAL A 24 9.45 -8.03 0.99
C VAL A 24 8.86 -9.07 1.94
N LYS A 25 8.35 -8.64 3.09
CA LYS A 25 7.72 -9.54 4.07
C LYS A 25 6.40 -10.12 3.56
N LEU A 26 5.59 -9.32 2.86
CA LEU A 26 4.34 -9.75 2.26
C LEU A 26 4.56 -10.89 1.25
N LEU A 27 5.65 -10.82 0.48
CA LEU A 27 5.98 -11.80 -0.56
C LEU A 27 6.80 -12.99 -0.04
N ASP A 28 7.04 -13.08 1.27
CA ASP A 28 7.87 -14.13 1.90
C ASP A 28 9.28 -14.25 1.28
N ARG A 29 9.82 -13.14 0.79
CA ARG A 29 11.15 -13.13 0.19
C ARG A 29 12.22 -12.99 1.25
N ASN A 30 13.16 -13.94 1.29
CA ASN A 30 14.40 -13.85 2.07
C ASN A 30 15.40 -12.98 1.30
N LEU A 31 15.14 -11.68 1.24
CA LEU A 31 16.07 -10.75 0.60
C LEU A 31 17.11 -10.26 1.60
N LEU A 32 18.36 -10.36 1.19
CA LEU A 32 19.52 -9.80 1.87
C LEU A 32 19.36 -8.28 1.93
N ASP A 33 19.55 -7.70 3.09
CA ASP A 33 19.57 -6.27 3.42
C ASP A 33 18.80 -5.31 2.47
N PRO A 34 17.68 -4.72 2.95
CA PRO A 34 16.89 -3.73 2.18
C PRO A 34 17.72 -2.58 1.59
N ARG A 35 18.83 -2.19 2.26
CA ARG A 35 19.70 -1.10 1.80
C ARG A 35 20.52 -1.47 0.57
N THR A 36 20.89 -2.73 0.42
CA THR A 36 21.63 -3.22 -0.75
C THR A 36 20.71 -3.24 -1.96
N ILE A 37 19.46 -3.66 -1.76
CA ILE A 37 18.48 -3.77 -2.84
C ILE A 37 17.98 -2.39 -3.29
N ALA A 38 17.76 -1.47 -2.36
CA ALA A 38 17.37 -0.09 -2.71
C ALA A 38 18.47 0.63 -3.53
N ARG A 39 19.75 0.29 -3.34
CA ARG A 39 20.85 0.81 -4.16
C ARG A 39 20.94 0.17 -5.54
N GLU A 40 20.73 -1.13 -5.64
CA GLU A 40 20.77 -1.86 -6.90
C GLU A 40 19.52 -1.59 -7.75
N SER A 41 18.36 -1.35 -7.13
CA SER A 41 17.11 -1.07 -7.83
C SER A 41 17.01 0.32 -8.48
N LEU A 42 17.89 1.24 -8.11
CA LEU A 42 18.00 2.54 -8.81
C LEU A 42 18.65 2.43 -10.19
N GLU A 43 19.37 1.34 -10.47
CA GLU A 43 20.09 1.14 -11.73
C GLU A 43 19.39 0.15 -12.69
N GLU A 44 18.51 -0.74 -12.17
CA GLU A 44 17.74 -1.66 -13.01
C GLU A 44 16.24 -1.68 -12.58
N PRO A 45 15.30 -1.55 -13.52
CA PRO A 45 13.87 -1.71 -13.19
C PRO A 45 13.66 -3.14 -12.69
N TRP A 46 12.95 -3.27 -11.55
CA TRP A 46 12.55 -4.57 -11.03
C TRP A 46 11.75 -5.33 -12.10
N PRO A 47 12.00 -6.63 -12.29
CA PRO A 47 11.15 -7.45 -13.15
C PRO A 47 9.69 -7.31 -12.69
N GLU A 48 8.79 -6.93 -13.60
CA GLU A 48 7.37 -6.68 -13.31
C GLU A 48 6.69 -7.85 -12.60
N ASP A 49 7.13 -9.08 -12.85
CA ASP A 49 6.59 -10.30 -12.25
C ASP A 49 6.98 -10.51 -10.78
N GLU A 50 7.91 -9.73 -10.23
CA GLU A 50 8.46 -9.96 -8.89
C GLU A 50 7.59 -9.42 -7.76
N TRP A 51 6.67 -8.51 -8.04
CA TRP A 51 5.84 -7.83 -7.05
C TRP A 51 4.36 -8.25 -7.10
N THR A 52 4.07 -9.39 -7.66
CA THR A 52 2.72 -9.92 -7.74
C THR A 52 2.40 -10.82 -6.55
N LYS A 53 1.28 -10.58 -5.88
CA LYS A 53 0.75 -11.41 -4.79
C LYS A 53 -0.62 -11.99 -5.15
N HIS A 54 -0.76 -13.30 -5.02
CA HIS A 54 -2.05 -13.97 -5.14
C HIS A 54 -2.73 -14.06 -3.77
N ILE A 55 -3.96 -13.57 -3.68
CA ILE A 55 -4.74 -13.59 -2.44
C ILE A 55 -6.08 -14.23 -2.69
N THR A 56 -6.43 -15.18 -1.83
CA THR A 56 -7.73 -15.81 -1.83
C THR A 56 -8.70 -15.01 -0.97
N VAL A 57 -9.79 -14.56 -1.56
CA VAL A 57 -10.88 -13.83 -0.91
C VAL A 57 -12.19 -14.61 -1.04
N SER A 58 -13.14 -14.35 -0.14
CA SER A 58 -14.48 -14.96 -0.19
C SER A 58 -15.51 -13.90 -0.51
N LYS A 59 -16.30 -14.12 -1.58
CA LYS A 59 -17.41 -13.26 -1.97
C LYS A 59 -18.68 -14.09 -2.07
N GLU A 60 -19.70 -13.74 -1.29
CA GLU A 60 -21.03 -14.40 -1.30
C GLU A 60 -20.98 -15.92 -1.22
N GLY A 61 -19.97 -16.46 -0.48
CA GLY A 61 -19.73 -17.88 -0.34
C GLY A 61 -18.90 -18.53 -1.46
N ALA A 62 -18.54 -17.79 -2.50
CA ALA A 62 -17.59 -18.21 -3.52
C ALA A 62 -16.16 -17.82 -3.13
N ILE A 63 -15.22 -18.73 -3.33
CA ILE A 63 -13.78 -18.49 -3.13
C ILE A 63 -13.19 -18.05 -4.45
N THR A 64 -12.59 -16.86 -4.47
CA THR A 64 -11.92 -16.31 -5.66
C THR A 64 -10.49 -15.97 -5.31
N THR A 65 -9.57 -16.20 -6.24
CA THR A 65 -8.17 -15.76 -6.11
C THR A 65 -7.99 -14.48 -6.91
N LEU A 66 -7.51 -13.42 -6.24
CA LEU A 66 -7.12 -12.18 -6.88
C LEU A 66 -5.61 -12.17 -7.08
N GLU A 67 -5.19 -11.59 -8.20
CA GLU A 67 -3.79 -11.28 -8.50
C GLU A 67 -3.58 -9.78 -8.27
N LEU A 68 -2.71 -9.42 -7.33
CA LEU A 68 -2.42 -8.04 -6.98
C LEU A 68 -1.01 -7.67 -7.42
N ASP A 69 -0.92 -6.83 -8.44
CA ASP A 69 0.33 -6.22 -8.89
C ASP A 69 0.65 -5.01 -8.01
N ILE A 70 1.79 -5.05 -7.33
CA ILE A 70 2.20 -4.05 -6.35
C ILE A 70 3.21 -3.11 -6.99
N GLU A 71 2.93 -1.82 -6.95
CA GLU A 71 3.87 -0.76 -7.34
C GLU A 71 4.27 0.06 -6.13
N LEU A 72 5.58 0.14 -5.86
CA LEU A 72 6.14 0.94 -4.77
C LEU A 72 6.60 2.30 -5.30
N HIS A 73 6.09 3.38 -4.70
CA HIS A 73 6.46 4.73 -5.07
C HIS A 73 7.06 5.48 -3.88
N GLY A 74 8.26 6.01 -4.06
CA GLY A 74 8.84 6.97 -3.15
C GLY A 74 8.19 8.35 -3.27
N PRO A 75 8.40 9.24 -2.28
CA PRO A 75 7.79 10.58 -2.24
C PRO A 75 8.07 11.43 -3.49
N TRP A 76 9.25 11.31 -4.07
CA TRP A 76 9.66 12.06 -5.28
C TRP A 76 8.87 11.67 -6.54
N VAL A 77 8.43 10.41 -6.63
CA VAL A 77 7.59 9.95 -7.75
C VAL A 77 6.23 10.64 -7.70
N TRP A 78 5.67 10.79 -6.51
CA TRP A 78 4.42 11.51 -6.30
C TRP A 78 4.51 12.97 -6.74
N GLU A 79 5.59 13.67 -6.34
CA GLU A 79 5.82 15.06 -6.73
C GLU A 79 5.94 15.23 -8.25
N LEU A 80 6.69 14.33 -8.90
CA LEU A 80 6.85 14.33 -10.35
C LEU A 80 5.52 14.10 -11.07
N TYR A 81 4.76 13.09 -10.66
CA TYR A 81 3.49 12.77 -11.29
C TYR A 81 2.42 13.82 -11.03
N ASN A 82 2.39 14.43 -9.86
CA ASN A 82 1.47 15.51 -9.56
C ASN A 82 1.75 16.75 -10.44
N ALA A 83 3.01 17.04 -10.73
CA ALA A 83 3.41 18.11 -11.62
C ALA A 83 3.08 17.87 -13.11
N LEU A 84 3.04 16.61 -13.55
CA LEU A 84 2.80 16.21 -14.94
C LEU A 84 1.31 15.94 -15.26
N GLU A 85 0.42 16.01 -14.27
CA GLU A 85 -1.02 15.67 -14.39
C GLU A 85 -1.32 14.28 -15.04
N PRO A 86 -0.68 13.21 -14.64
CA PRO A 86 -0.88 11.91 -15.29
C PRO A 86 -2.12 11.19 -14.74
N ARG A 87 -3.31 11.77 -14.96
CA ARG A 87 -4.59 11.19 -14.50
C ARG A 87 -4.75 9.75 -14.95
N ASP A 88 -4.33 9.43 -16.17
CA ASP A 88 -4.46 8.08 -16.72
C ASP A 88 -3.54 7.07 -16.02
N TYR A 89 -2.42 7.51 -15.50
CA TYR A 89 -1.53 6.66 -14.72
C TYR A 89 -2.17 6.21 -13.39
N PHE A 90 -2.74 7.16 -12.63
CA PHE A 90 -3.33 6.85 -11.33
C PHE A 90 -4.66 6.09 -11.42
N ARG A 91 -5.42 6.26 -12.51
CA ARG A 91 -6.69 5.54 -12.73
C ARG A 91 -6.56 4.02 -12.77
N ARG A 92 -5.37 3.51 -13.04
CA ARG A 92 -5.11 2.07 -13.09
C ARG A 92 -5.05 1.39 -11.71
N PHE A 93 -4.88 2.18 -10.64
CA PHE A 93 -4.82 1.60 -9.30
C PHE A 93 -6.22 1.29 -8.76
N ALA A 94 -6.31 0.10 -8.14
CA ALA A 94 -7.51 -0.40 -7.49
C ALA A 94 -7.45 -0.27 -5.96
N GLY A 95 -6.24 -0.12 -5.39
CA GLY A 95 -6.02 -0.01 -3.97
C GLY A 95 -4.76 0.77 -3.62
N LEU A 96 -4.69 1.22 -2.38
CA LEU A 96 -3.60 2.02 -1.83
C LEU A 96 -3.14 1.47 -0.47
N VAL A 97 -1.83 1.32 -0.31
CA VAL A 97 -1.15 1.11 0.98
C VAL A 97 -0.34 2.36 1.28
N TYR A 98 -0.64 3.05 2.36
CA TYR A 98 0.16 4.19 2.82
C TYR A 98 1.03 3.78 4.02
N CYS A 99 2.34 3.89 3.87
CA CYS A 99 3.32 3.58 4.91
C CYS A 99 3.66 4.85 5.71
N ALA A 100 3.26 4.89 6.98
CA ALA A 100 3.43 6.07 7.82
C ALA A 100 4.86 6.18 8.38
N ASP A 101 5.47 7.37 8.21
CA ASP A 101 6.82 7.69 8.69
C ASP A 101 6.76 8.47 10.00
N PRO A 102 7.28 7.93 11.14
CA PRO A 102 7.29 8.62 12.41
C PRO A 102 8.14 9.90 12.46
N GLU A 103 9.05 10.08 11.50
CA GLU A 103 9.95 11.23 11.44
C GLU A 103 9.31 12.47 10.77
N ARG A 104 8.12 12.31 10.17
CA ARG A 104 7.39 13.42 9.55
C ARG A 104 6.66 14.27 10.60
N GLU A 105 6.93 15.58 10.60
CA GLU A 105 6.34 16.51 11.57
C GLU A 105 4.83 16.70 11.39
N ASN A 106 4.36 16.75 10.14
CA ASN A 106 2.96 17.01 9.79
C ASN A 106 2.27 15.77 9.19
N LEU A 107 2.62 14.61 9.69
CA LEU A 107 2.20 13.32 9.13
C LEU A 107 0.68 13.19 8.90
N PRO A 108 -0.22 13.56 9.85
CA PRO A 108 -1.66 13.46 9.61
C PRO A 108 -2.14 14.29 8.42
N SER A 109 -1.64 15.52 8.27
CA SER A 109 -2.02 16.39 7.15
C SER A 109 -1.45 15.89 5.82
N GLU A 110 -0.23 15.36 5.82
CA GLU A 110 0.40 14.79 4.62
C GLU A 110 -0.39 13.56 4.13
N ILE A 111 -0.80 12.68 5.04
CA ILE A 111 -1.61 11.50 4.70
C ILE A 111 -2.97 11.92 4.15
N SER A 112 -3.66 12.83 4.81
CA SER A 112 -4.97 13.32 4.37
C SER A 112 -4.89 13.88 2.95
N ASN A 113 -3.97 14.81 2.73
CA ASN A 113 -3.75 15.43 1.42
C ASN A 113 -3.40 14.41 0.34
N PHE A 114 -2.57 13.41 0.67
CA PHE A 114 -2.18 12.36 -0.27
C PHE A 114 -3.38 11.51 -0.69
N ILE A 115 -4.15 11.01 0.29
CA ILE A 115 -5.32 10.14 0.03
C ILE A 115 -6.41 10.90 -0.73
N GLU A 116 -6.67 12.16 -0.38
CA GLU A 116 -7.63 13.01 -1.09
C GLU A 116 -7.19 13.27 -2.52
N SER A 117 -5.92 13.62 -2.73
CA SER A 117 -5.36 13.84 -4.07
C SER A 117 -5.42 12.58 -4.92
N MET A 118 -5.14 11.41 -4.35
CA MET A 118 -5.29 10.13 -5.04
C MET A 118 -6.74 9.90 -5.49
N GLY A 119 -7.71 10.18 -4.62
CA GLY A 119 -9.14 10.09 -4.96
C GLY A 119 -9.52 10.99 -6.13
N ILE A 120 -8.98 12.22 -6.19
CA ILE A 120 -9.20 13.17 -7.29
C ILE A 120 -8.60 12.63 -8.60
N HIS A 121 -7.35 12.16 -8.58
CA HIS A 121 -6.67 11.66 -9.77
C HIS A 121 -7.32 10.38 -10.32
N VAL A 122 -7.73 9.47 -9.44
CA VAL A 122 -8.41 8.22 -9.83
C VAL A 122 -9.86 8.49 -10.26
N GLY A 123 -10.47 9.58 -9.79
CA GLY A 123 -11.87 9.92 -10.03
C GLY A 123 -12.86 9.11 -9.19
N ARG A 124 -12.37 8.41 -8.17
CA ARG A 124 -13.15 7.63 -7.19
C ARG A 124 -12.36 7.48 -5.90
N ARG A 125 -13.07 7.14 -4.81
CA ARG A 125 -12.40 6.72 -3.59
C ARG A 125 -11.71 5.37 -3.80
N LEU A 126 -10.42 5.31 -3.47
CA LEU A 126 -9.67 4.05 -3.49
C LEU A 126 -9.80 3.31 -2.16
N PRO A 127 -10.06 2.00 -2.16
CA PRO A 127 -9.76 1.17 -1.01
C PRO A 127 -8.35 1.41 -0.52
N SER A 128 -8.21 1.83 0.73
CA SER A 128 -6.92 2.27 1.27
C SER A 128 -6.69 1.68 2.65
N ILE A 129 -5.44 1.30 2.92
CA ILE A 129 -4.97 0.93 4.25
C ILE A 129 -3.77 1.77 4.65
N MET A 130 -3.65 2.05 5.94
CA MET A 130 -2.48 2.70 6.53
C MET A 130 -1.66 1.68 7.30
N ILE A 131 -0.36 1.64 7.05
CA ILE A 131 0.60 0.77 7.72
C ILE A 131 1.46 1.58 8.69
N VAL A 132 1.50 1.14 9.94
CA VAL A 132 2.28 1.75 11.02
C VAL A 132 3.18 0.68 11.63
N ASP A 133 4.50 0.83 11.49
CA ASP A 133 5.45 -0.12 12.08
C ASP A 133 5.69 0.21 13.56
N ARG A 134 5.25 -0.69 14.45
CA ARG A 134 5.37 -0.55 15.91
C ARG A 134 6.81 -0.70 16.42
N SER A 135 7.73 -1.21 15.62
CA SER A 135 9.13 -1.34 15.99
C SER A 135 9.89 0.00 15.88
N ARG A 136 9.34 0.96 15.14
CA ARG A 136 9.90 2.30 15.01
C ARG A 136 9.61 3.18 16.24
N LYS A 137 10.38 4.23 16.41
CA LYS A 137 10.23 5.18 17.51
C LYS A 137 9.17 6.24 17.19
N TRP A 138 8.02 6.14 17.83
CA TRP A 138 6.91 7.07 17.68
C TRP A 138 6.92 8.11 18.81
N GLN A 139 6.54 9.35 18.49
CA GLN A 139 6.30 10.37 19.51
C GLN A 139 4.99 10.07 20.27
N LYS A 140 4.92 10.58 21.52
CA LYS A 140 3.71 10.39 22.33
C LYS A 140 2.49 11.01 21.63
N GLY A 141 1.43 10.23 21.48
CA GLY A 141 0.17 10.65 20.86
C GLY A 141 0.13 10.53 19.33
N GLN A 142 1.26 10.33 18.64
CA GLN A 142 1.28 10.21 17.19
C GLN A 142 0.43 9.03 16.69
N MET A 143 0.56 7.85 17.31
CA MET A 143 -0.23 6.68 16.91
C MET A 143 -1.74 6.86 17.17
N ASP A 144 -2.11 7.61 18.21
CA ASP A 144 -3.51 7.91 18.48
C ASP A 144 -4.08 8.89 17.45
N ALA A 145 -3.30 9.92 17.09
CA ALA A 145 -3.66 10.82 16.00
C ALA A 145 -3.83 10.12 14.65
N LEU A 146 -3.02 9.09 14.37
CA LEU A 146 -3.20 8.28 13.16
C LEU A 146 -4.45 7.39 13.20
N ARG A 147 -4.86 6.90 14.37
CA ARG A 147 -6.14 6.19 14.51
C ARG A 147 -7.32 7.11 14.25
N GLU A 148 -7.34 8.29 14.87
CA GLU A 148 -8.37 9.30 14.65
C GLU A 148 -8.45 9.74 13.19
N LEU A 149 -7.29 9.89 12.54
CA LEU A 149 -7.22 10.20 11.11
C LEU A 149 -7.81 9.05 10.27
N ALA A 150 -7.44 7.81 10.56
CA ALA A 150 -7.94 6.65 9.83
C ALA A 150 -9.47 6.52 9.95
N GLU A 151 -10.03 6.77 11.13
CA GLU A 151 -11.48 6.85 11.35
C GLU A 151 -12.13 7.98 10.54
N THR A 152 -11.51 9.17 10.53
CA THR A 152 -12.00 10.33 9.77
C THR A 152 -11.99 10.08 8.27
N LEU A 153 -10.94 9.45 7.77
CA LEU A 153 -10.81 9.09 6.35
C LEU A 153 -11.56 7.80 5.99
N GLU A 154 -12.15 7.11 7.00
CA GLU A 154 -12.78 5.79 6.86
C GLU A 154 -11.89 4.77 6.14
N ILE A 155 -10.62 4.71 6.51
CA ILE A 155 -9.65 3.74 6.02
C ILE A 155 -9.22 2.79 7.13
N LEU A 156 -8.73 1.62 6.77
CA LEU A 156 -8.20 0.67 7.73
C LEU A 156 -6.78 1.06 8.15
N ILE A 157 -6.47 0.90 9.43
CA ILE A 157 -5.12 1.11 9.97
C ILE A 157 -4.59 -0.17 10.57
N TYR A 158 -3.36 -0.55 10.22
CA TYR A 158 -2.68 -1.74 10.71
C TYR A 158 -1.39 -1.37 11.41
N PHE A 159 -1.30 -1.77 12.67
CA PHE A 159 -0.07 -1.71 13.45
C PHE A 159 0.68 -3.02 13.25
N ILE A 160 1.70 -2.98 12.41
CA ILE A 160 2.53 -4.13 12.06
C ILE A 160 3.80 -4.21 12.88
N ARG A 161 4.48 -5.35 12.79
CA ARG A 161 5.87 -5.52 13.22
C ARG A 161 6.65 -6.18 12.11
N LEU A 162 7.57 -5.43 11.52
CA LEU A 162 8.40 -5.93 10.42
C LEU A 162 9.31 -7.08 10.83
N ASP A 163 9.81 -7.08 12.07
CA ASP A 163 10.69 -8.12 12.60
C ASP A 163 10.00 -9.50 12.64
N THR A 164 8.74 -9.55 13.03
CA THR A 164 7.94 -10.79 13.17
C THR A 164 7.03 -11.06 11.98
N GLY A 165 6.73 -10.07 11.16
CA GLY A 165 5.72 -10.15 10.10
C GLY A 165 4.27 -10.06 10.59
N GLU A 166 4.09 -9.68 11.88
CA GLU A 166 2.76 -9.56 12.50
C GLU A 166 1.86 -8.61 11.70
N ASN A 167 0.61 -9.03 11.43
CA ASN A 167 -0.46 -8.30 10.75
C ASN A 167 -0.22 -7.94 9.27
N ILE A 168 0.92 -8.31 8.66
CA ILE A 168 1.23 -7.93 7.27
C ILE A 168 0.29 -8.64 6.28
N GLN A 169 0.14 -9.95 6.41
CA GLN A 169 -0.73 -10.73 5.53
C GLN A 169 -2.22 -10.37 5.72
N GLU A 170 -2.63 -10.10 6.96
CA GLU A 170 -3.99 -9.69 7.29
C GLU A 170 -4.34 -8.34 6.68
N ALA A 171 -3.47 -7.34 6.84
CA ALA A 171 -3.64 -6.02 6.27
C ALA A 171 -3.87 -6.06 4.75
N PHE A 172 -3.06 -6.83 4.05
CA PHE A 172 -3.16 -6.93 2.60
C PHE A 172 -4.36 -7.76 2.13
N LYS A 173 -4.77 -8.77 2.90
CA LYS A 173 -5.98 -9.53 2.65
C LYS A 173 -7.24 -8.67 2.79
N ASP A 174 -7.28 -7.80 3.80
CA ASP A 174 -8.43 -6.92 4.00
C ASP A 174 -8.50 -5.85 2.93
N LEU A 175 -7.34 -5.31 2.47
CA LEU A 175 -7.30 -4.46 1.28
C LEU A 175 -7.86 -5.18 0.05
N ALA A 176 -7.48 -6.43 -0.19
CA ALA A 176 -7.99 -7.23 -1.31
C ALA A 176 -9.51 -7.43 -1.23
N ASN A 177 -10.06 -7.67 -0.03
CA ASN A 177 -11.49 -7.77 0.19
C ASN A 177 -12.22 -6.45 -0.14
N GLU A 178 -11.66 -5.29 0.25
CA GLU A 178 -12.25 -3.98 -0.05
C GLU A 178 -12.20 -3.67 -1.55
N ILE A 179 -11.10 -4.00 -2.24
CA ILE A 179 -10.98 -3.88 -3.70
C ILE A 179 -12.10 -4.67 -4.39
N GLN A 180 -12.30 -5.92 -4.00
CA GLN A 180 -13.32 -6.79 -4.59
C GLN A 180 -14.75 -6.26 -4.36
N LYS A 181 -15.04 -5.68 -3.19
CA LYS A 181 -16.34 -5.05 -2.89
C LYS A 181 -16.61 -3.85 -3.80
N THR A 182 -15.58 -3.02 -4.01
CA THR A 182 -15.69 -1.79 -4.81
C THR A 182 -15.88 -2.09 -6.30
N ASP A 183 -15.24 -3.14 -6.82
CA ASP A 183 -15.35 -3.55 -8.22
C ASP A 183 -16.72 -4.17 -8.56
N SER A 184 -17.51 -4.48 -7.53
CA SER A 184 -18.80 -5.15 -7.67
C SER A 184 -19.99 -4.17 -7.63
N GLN A 185 -19.74 -2.89 -7.41
CA GLN A 185 -20.74 -1.81 -7.39
C GLN A 185 -20.76 -1.06 -8.71
#